data_894cb0e54ce22cfd5e0617460165d530
#
_entry.id   894cb0e54ce22cfd5e0617460165d530
#
_cell.length_a   1.000
_cell.length_b   1.000
_cell.length_c   1.000
_cell.angle_alpha   90.00
_cell.angle_beta   90.00
_cell.angle_gamma   90.00
#
_symmetry.space_group_name_H-M   'P 1'
#
loop_
_entity.id
_entity.type
_entity.pdbx_description
1 polymer ?
#
loop_
_entity_poly.entity_id
_entity_poly.type
_entity_poly.pdbx_seq_one_letter_code
_entity_poly.pdbx_strand_id
1 'polypeptide(L)' 'MKFECEINMDNAAFDEPSSELSDILKRISREVDEFDCVERTKAVWDYNGGKIGTWKIVGD' A
#
# COMPACT_ATOMS: atom_id res chain seq x y z
N MET A 1 -3.88 11.83 -14.42
CA MET A 1 -3.57 10.59 -13.70
C MET A 1 -3.10 10.91 -12.27
N LYS A 2 -3.59 10.18 -11.30
CA LYS A 2 -3.27 10.44 -9.90
C LYS A 2 -3.08 9.11 -9.15
N PHE A 3 -2.08 9.06 -8.28
CA PHE A 3 -1.86 7.95 -7.35
C PHE A 3 -2.39 8.34 -5.98
N GLU A 4 -3.21 7.47 -5.37
CA GLU A 4 -3.70 7.67 -4.01
C GLU A 4 -3.43 6.42 -3.19
N CYS A 5 -2.99 6.61 -1.96
CA CYS A 5 -2.70 5.50 -1.05
C CYS A 5 -3.16 5.86 0.35
N GLU A 6 -3.86 4.93 1.00
CA GLU A 6 -4.29 5.11 2.38
C GLU A 6 -3.93 3.85 3.15
N ILE A 7 -3.27 4.01 4.30
CA ILE A 7 -2.84 2.92 5.15
C ILE A 7 -3.23 3.24 6.59
N ASN A 8 -4.01 2.35 7.19
CA ASN A 8 -4.37 2.45 8.60
C ASN A 8 -3.26 1.83 9.43
N MET A 9 -2.68 2.60 10.33
CA MET A 9 -1.53 2.20 11.14
C MET A 9 -1.88 1.94 12.60
N ASP A 10 -3.15 1.65 12.89
CA ASP A 10 -3.62 1.50 14.27
C ASP A 10 -3.48 0.08 14.84
N ASN A 11 -3.09 -0.90 14.04
CA ASN A 11 -3.03 -2.27 14.53
C ASN A 11 -1.64 -2.65 15.07
N ALA A 12 -1.54 -3.83 15.69
CA ALA A 12 -0.33 -4.30 16.35
C ALA A 12 0.86 -4.50 15.40
N ALA A 13 0.62 -4.65 14.09
CA ALA A 13 1.70 -4.77 13.12
C ALA A 13 2.56 -3.51 13.08
N PHE A 14 2.06 -2.39 13.59
CA PHE A 14 2.76 -1.11 13.60
C PHE A 14 3.40 -0.79 14.95
N ASP A 15 3.83 -1.81 15.71
CA ASP A 15 4.61 -1.57 16.94
C ASP A 15 5.88 -0.76 16.65
N GLU A 16 6.47 -0.96 15.48
CA GLU A 16 7.55 -0.12 14.98
C GLU A 16 7.08 0.53 13.69
N PRO A 17 6.32 1.64 13.79
CA PRO A 17 5.60 2.20 12.63
C PRO A 17 6.49 2.53 11.44
N SER A 18 7.66 3.12 11.68
CA SER A 18 8.54 3.51 10.57
C SER A 18 9.03 2.33 9.78
N SER A 19 9.41 1.25 10.46
CA SER A 19 9.93 0.05 9.83
C SER A 19 8.84 -0.66 9.03
N GLU A 20 7.67 -0.85 9.64
CA GLU A 20 6.56 -1.53 8.98
C GLU A 20 6.05 -0.74 7.77
N LEU A 21 5.87 0.55 7.93
CA LEU A 21 5.41 1.40 6.84
C LEU A 21 6.42 1.41 5.68
N SER A 22 7.71 1.48 6.00
CA SER A 22 8.77 1.44 4.99
C SER A 22 8.70 0.13 4.17
N ASP A 23 8.51 -1.00 4.84
CA ASP A 23 8.42 -2.30 4.17
C ASP A 23 7.19 -2.37 3.26
N ILE A 24 6.06 -1.85 3.75
CA ILE A 24 4.82 -1.80 2.97
C ILE A 24 5.00 -0.94 1.73
N LEU A 25 5.61 0.22 1.87
CA LEU A 25 5.84 1.13 0.73
C LEU A 25 6.77 0.49 -0.30
N LYS A 26 7.76 -0.29 0.13
CA LYS A 26 8.62 -1.02 -0.79
C LYS A 26 7.84 -2.05 -1.60
N ARG A 27 6.90 -2.76 -0.96
CA ARG A 27 6.03 -3.70 -1.67
C ARG A 27 5.14 -2.99 -2.67
N ILE A 28 4.55 -1.87 -2.27
CA ILE A 28 3.71 -1.06 -3.15
C ILE A 28 4.53 -0.58 -4.36
N SER A 29 5.76 -0.14 -4.12
CA SER A 29 6.66 0.29 -5.19
C SER A 29 6.85 -0.81 -6.24
N ARG A 30 7.06 -2.06 -5.81
CA ARG A 30 7.21 -3.19 -6.73
C ARG A 30 5.92 -3.47 -7.49
N GLU A 31 4.78 -3.41 -6.80
CA GLU A 31 3.48 -3.64 -7.44
C GLU A 31 3.19 -2.58 -8.51
N VAL A 32 3.46 -1.33 -8.20
CA VAL A 32 3.25 -0.23 -9.15
C VAL A 32 4.10 -0.44 -10.40
N ASP A 33 5.37 -0.82 -10.23
CA ASP A 33 6.26 -1.08 -11.35
C ASP A 33 5.78 -2.28 -12.19
N GLU A 34 5.34 -3.34 -11.53
CA GLU A 34 4.86 -4.55 -12.19
C GLU A 34 3.60 -4.30 -13.02
N PHE A 35 2.70 -3.44 -12.54
CA PHE A 35 1.43 -3.19 -13.21
C PHE A 35 1.43 -1.96 -14.14
N ASP A 36 2.58 -1.33 -14.35
CA ASP A 36 2.76 -0.25 -15.35
C ASP A 36 1.83 0.95 -15.17
N CYS A 37 1.44 1.27 -13.94
CA CYS A 37 0.61 2.44 -13.64
C CYS A 37 -0.71 2.51 -14.43
N VAL A 38 -1.33 1.37 -14.70
CA VAL A 38 -2.67 1.37 -15.29
C VAL A 38 -3.71 1.63 -14.20
N GLU A 39 -4.87 2.17 -14.58
CA GLU A 39 -5.96 2.40 -13.64
C GLU A 39 -6.34 1.13 -12.92
N ARG A 40 -6.26 1.14 -11.59
CA ARG A 40 -6.65 0.01 -10.74
C ARG A 40 -6.67 0.39 -9.28
N THR A 41 -7.31 -0.47 -8.50
CA THR A 41 -7.31 -0.40 -7.04
C THR A 41 -6.75 -1.70 -6.50
N LYS A 42 -5.81 -1.62 -5.56
CA LYS A 42 -5.20 -2.80 -4.93
C LYS A 42 -5.30 -2.69 -3.42
N ALA A 43 -5.55 -3.84 -2.78
CA ALA A 43 -5.53 -3.90 -1.32
C ALA A 43 -4.10 -3.89 -0.81
N VAL A 44 -3.91 -3.31 0.37
CA VAL A 44 -2.62 -3.31 1.08
C VAL A 44 -2.78 -4.16 2.33
N TRP A 45 -1.82 -5.06 2.57
CA TRP A 45 -1.87 -6.02 3.66
C TRP A 45 -0.69 -5.84 4.61
N ASP A 46 -0.93 -6.06 5.90
CA ASP A 46 0.18 -6.10 6.87
C ASP A 46 0.85 -7.49 6.83
N TYR A 47 1.92 -7.66 7.63
CA TYR A 47 2.64 -8.92 7.62
C TYR A 47 1.84 -10.09 8.24
N ASN A 48 0.76 -9.78 8.93
CA ASN A 48 -0.15 -10.80 9.49
C ASN A 48 -1.26 -11.20 8.53
N GLY A 49 -1.31 -10.59 7.35
CA GLY A 49 -2.34 -10.85 6.35
C GLY A 49 -3.64 -10.09 6.57
N GLY A 50 -3.64 -9.09 7.44
CA GLY A 50 -4.79 -8.21 7.62
C GLY A 50 -4.79 -7.08 6.62
N LYS A 51 -5.96 -6.77 6.07
CA LYS A 51 -6.07 -5.64 5.14
C LYS A 51 -6.02 -4.33 5.92
N ILE A 52 -5.08 -3.46 5.56
CA ILE A 52 -4.86 -2.20 6.27
C ILE A 52 -5.08 -0.97 5.40
N GLY A 53 -5.37 -1.15 4.13
CA GLY A 53 -5.60 -0.01 3.27
C GLY A 53 -5.71 -0.38 1.81
N THR A 54 -5.58 0.63 0.96
CA THR A 54 -5.60 0.47 -0.49
C THR A 54 -4.67 1.47 -1.13
N TRP A 55 -4.20 1.13 -2.33
CA TRP A 55 -3.63 2.14 -3.23
C TRP A 55 -4.35 2.05 -4.57
N LYS A 56 -4.39 3.17 -5.27
CA LYS A 56 -5.08 3.20 -6.56
C LYS A 56 -4.46 4.21 -7.51
N ILE A 57 -4.60 3.90 -8.80
CA ILE A 57 -4.28 4.83 -9.88
C ILE A 57 -5.61 5.26 -10.48
N VAL A 58 -5.83 6.55 -10.56
CA VAL A 58 -7.07 7.14 -11.06
C VAL A 58 -6.75 7.95 -12.32
N GLY A 59 -7.51 7.71 -13.38
CA GLY A 59 -7.39 8.48 -14.59
C GLY A 59 -8.05 9.85 -14.47
N ASP A 60 -7.85 10.68 -15.45
CA ASP A 60 -8.45 12.03 -15.52
C ASP A 60 -9.93 11.99 -15.91
#